data_3b18cc5a0cf3ffd81322b780ded485a8
#
_entry.id   3b18cc5a0cf3ffd81322b780ded485a8
#
_cell.length_a   1.000
_cell.length_b   1.000
_cell.length_c   1.000
_cell.angle_alpha   90.00
_cell.angle_beta   90.00
_cell.angle_gamma   90.00
#
_symmetry.space_group_name_H-M   'P 1'
#
loop_
_entity.id
_entity.type
_entity.pdbx_description
1 polymer ?
#
loop_
_entity_poly.entity_id
_entity_poly.type
_entity_poly.pdbx_seq_one_letter_code
_entity_poly.pdbx_strand_id
1 'polypeptide(L)'
;MELFDFGVADDGAFYYVMELLDGLDADKLLRRFGPTPPERAVFLLRQVCHSLSEAESCGLVHRDIKPANIFLCRYGEEFDFVKVLDFGIVRTTRDVADTSDQATRENAPPGTPAFIAPEQALGNPVDGRADIYATGCLAYWLLTGQFVFTSETPMGMLMQHIQRPPTPPSARTDLPIPKALDDLVLSCLAKDPANRPQSARELSLRLAELEGASAWTQDRAREWWTTNLQAHDHDVGRLQSP
;
A
#
# COMPACT_ATOMS: atom_id res chain seq x y z
N MET A 1 1.58 -12.23 -8.15
CA MET A 1 1.26 -13.34 -7.21
C MET A 1 0.73 -14.49 -8.04
N GLU A 2 1.29 -15.68 -7.89
CA GLU A 2 0.85 -16.87 -8.64
C GLU A 2 -0.24 -17.58 -7.84
N LEU A 3 -1.38 -17.83 -8.48
CA LEU A 3 -2.50 -18.59 -7.93
C LEU A 3 -2.42 -20.01 -8.50
N PHE A 4 -2.26 -21.01 -7.62
CA PHE A 4 -2.13 -22.40 -8.02
C PHE A 4 -3.47 -23.12 -8.07
N ASP A 5 -4.39 -22.80 -7.15
CA ASP A 5 -5.68 -23.44 -7.05
C ASP A 5 -6.69 -22.56 -6.31
N PHE A 6 -7.96 -22.81 -6.49
CA PHE A 6 -9.05 -22.20 -5.74
C PHE A 6 -10.27 -23.11 -5.73
N GLY A 7 -11.09 -23.03 -4.69
CA GLY A 7 -12.27 -23.88 -4.58
C GLY A 7 -13.13 -23.55 -3.37
N VAL A 8 -14.06 -24.47 -3.13
CA VAL A 8 -14.93 -24.46 -1.94
C VAL A 8 -14.61 -25.72 -1.15
N ALA A 9 -14.26 -25.59 0.11
CA ALA A 9 -14.04 -26.70 1.03
C ALA A 9 -15.37 -27.37 1.42
N ASP A 10 -15.31 -28.55 2.02
CA ASP A 10 -16.48 -29.34 2.40
C ASP A 10 -17.42 -28.61 3.39
N ASP A 11 -16.90 -27.66 4.14
CA ASP A 11 -17.65 -26.80 5.07
C ASP A 11 -18.27 -25.55 4.40
N GLY A 12 -18.10 -25.40 3.08
CA GLY A 12 -18.59 -24.26 2.30
C GLY A 12 -17.68 -23.06 2.27
N ALA A 13 -16.50 -23.09 2.91
CA ALA A 13 -15.52 -22.00 2.89
C ALA A 13 -14.80 -21.93 1.54
N PHE A 14 -14.64 -20.72 1.00
CA PHE A 14 -13.78 -20.49 -0.16
C PHE A 14 -12.31 -20.55 0.25
N TYR A 15 -11.49 -21.22 -0.56
CA TYR A 15 -10.04 -21.25 -0.38
C TYR A 15 -9.31 -20.86 -1.65
N TYR A 16 -8.11 -20.31 -1.46
CA TYR A 16 -7.13 -20.04 -2.53
C TYR A 16 -5.79 -20.63 -2.11
N VAL A 17 -5.13 -21.29 -3.06
CA VAL A 17 -3.76 -21.80 -2.91
C VAL A 17 -2.86 -20.92 -3.75
N MET A 18 -1.92 -20.24 -3.11
CA MET A 18 -1.05 -19.28 -3.76
C MET A 18 0.40 -19.48 -3.32
N GLU A 19 1.33 -18.87 -4.05
CA GLU A 19 2.74 -18.87 -3.68
C GLU A 19 2.94 -18.38 -2.25
N LEU A 20 3.82 -19.06 -1.49
CA LEU A 20 4.27 -18.60 -0.18
C LEU A 20 5.35 -17.54 -0.36
N LEU A 21 5.10 -16.34 0.16
CA LEU A 21 6.03 -15.23 0.07
C LEU A 21 6.92 -15.17 1.31
N ASP A 22 8.24 -15.08 1.09
CA ASP A 22 9.23 -14.85 2.14
C ASP A 22 9.39 -13.34 2.37
N GLY A 23 8.81 -12.81 3.44
CA GLY A 23 8.83 -11.38 3.71
C GLY A 23 7.73 -10.90 4.66
N LEU A 24 7.35 -9.64 4.50
CA LEU A 24 6.32 -8.99 5.32
C LEU A 24 5.57 -7.92 4.54
N ASP A 25 4.34 -7.62 4.98
CA ASP A 25 3.59 -6.51 4.45
C ASP A 25 4.13 -5.15 4.96
N ALA A 26 3.80 -4.07 4.23
CA ALA A 26 4.28 -2.73 4.56
C ALA A 26 3.75 -2.21 5.91
N ASP A 27 2.60 -2.70 6.41
CA ASP A 27 2.08 -2.33 7.73
C ASP A 27 2.97 -2.92 8.83
N LYS A 28 3.32 -4.20 8.73
CA LYS A 28 4.25 -4.87 9.66
C LYS A 28 5.65 -4.26 9.59
N LEU A 29 6.14 -3.97 8.37
CA LEU A 29 7.43 -3.30 8.18
C LEU A 29 7.50 -2.03 9.01
N LEU A 30 6.53 -1.15 8.82
CA LEU A 30 6.52 0.16 9.45
C LEU A 30 6.32 0.10 10.96
N ARG A 31 5.40 -0.75 11.43
CA ARG A 31 5.17 -0.94 12.87
C ARG A 31 6.41 -1.45 13.59
N ARG A 32 7.23 -2.24 12.91
CA ARG A 32 8.41 -2.85 13.51
C ARG A 32 9.65 -1.97 13.42
N PHE A 33 9.84 -1.25 12.32
CA PHE A 33 11.08 -0.56 12.00
C PHE A 33 10.93 0.96 11.87
N GLY A 34 9.71 1.48 12.00
CA GLY A 34 9.41 2.91 11.85
C GLY A 34 9.35 3.36 10.40
N PRO A 35 9.25 4.69 10.17
CA PRO A 35 9.20 5.30 8.84
C PRO A 35 10.41 4.93 7.98
N THR A 36 10.18 4.76 6.68
CA THR A 36 11.24 4.39 5.75
C THR A 36 11.99 5.62 5.24
N PRO A 37 13.30 5.52 4.97
CA PRO A 37 14.03 6.59 4.29
C PRO A 37 13.37 6.94 2.94
N PRO A 38 13.39 8.23 2.53
CA PRO A 38 12.74 8.68 1.30
C PRO A 38 13.13 7.90 0.05
N GLU A 39 14.41 7.57 -0.11
CA GLU A 39 14.92 6.79 -1.24
C GLU A 39 14.36 5.36 -1.28
N ARG A 40 14.16 4.72 -0.10
CA ARG A 40 13.51 3.41 -0.01
C ARG A 40 12.02 3.50 -0.32
N ALA A 41 11.33 4.52 0.20
CA ALA A 41 9.94 4.75 -0.11
C ALA A 41 9.73 4.92 -1.62
N VAL A 42 10.57 5.73 -2.29
CA VAL A 42 10.54 5.90 -3.76
C VAL A 42 10.77 4.57 -4.48
N PHE A 43 11.76 3.78 -4.04
CA PHE A 43 12.05 2.47 -4.63
C PHE A 43 10.84 1.51 -4.56
N LEU A 44 10.17 1.46 -3.41
CA LEU A 44 8.98 0.62 -3.19
C LEU A 44 7.78 1.12 -4.02
N LEU A 45 7.51 2.43 -3.98
CA LEU A 45 6.38 3.03 -4.68
C LEU A 45 6.48 2.87 -6.20
N ARG A 46 7.67 2.91 -6.78
CA ARG A 46 7.86 2.67 -8.20
C ARG A 46 7.45 1.25 -8.59
N GLN A 47 7.72 0.26 -7.76
CA GLN A 47 7.29 -1.12 -8.01
C GLN A 47 5.77 -1.28 -7.86
N VAL A 48 5.15 -0.60 -6.86
CA VAL A 48 3.68 -0.52 -6.76
C VAL A 48 3.10 0.06 -8.05
N CYS A 49 3.66 1.17 -8.55
CA CYS A 49 3.22 1.79 -9.79
C CYS A 49 3.38 0.86 -11.02
N HIS A 50 4.43 0.03 -11.08
CA HIS A 50 4.59 -0.95 -12.16
C HIS A 50 3.43 -1.97 -12.14
N SER A 51 3.11 -2.53 -10.98
CA SER A 51 1.98 -3.48 -10.83
C SER A 51 0.64 -2.83 -11.19
N LEU A 52 0.41 -1.58 -10.77
CA LEU A 52 -0.81 -0.84 -11.10
C LEU A 52 -0.88 -0.51 -12.60
N SER A 53 0.23 -0.15 -13.24
CA SER A 53 0.28 0.13 -14.69
C SER A 53 -0.01 -1.11 -15.53
N GLU A 54 0.44 -2.29 -15.09
CA GLU A 54 0.10 -3.57 -15.71
C GLU A 54 -1.41 -3.84 -15.61
N ALA A 55 -1.99 -3.66 -14.42
CA ALA A 55 -3.42 -3.81 -14.20
C ALA A 55 -4.24 -2.83 -15.05
N GLU A 56 -3.85 -1.55 -15.10
CA GLU A 56 -4.48 -0.53 -15.97
C GLU A 56 -4.49 -0.97 -17.44
N SER A 57 -3.41 -1.57 -17.93
CA SER A 57 -3.33 -2.07 -19.31
C SER A 57 -4.34 -3.17 -19.64
N CYS A 58 -4.79 -3.89 -18.59
CA CYS A 58 -5.85 -4.91 -18.66
C CYS A 58 -7.24 -4.34 -18.31
N GLY A 59 -7.38 -3.02 -18.13
CA GLY A 59 -8.65 -2.37 -17.76
C GLY A 59 -9.06 -2.61 -16.30
N LEU A 60 -8.12 -3.03 -15.44
CA LEU A 60 -8.38 -3.30 -14.02
C LEU A 60 -8.01 -2.09 -13.15
N VAL A 61 -8.80 -1.86 -12.12
CA VAL A 61 -8.54 -0.90 -11.04
C VAL A 61 -8.49 -1.67 -9.73
N HIS A 62 -7.46 -1.43 -8.92
CA HIS A 62 -7.24 -2.20 -7.69
C HIS A 62 -8.24 -1.87 -6.59
N ARG A 63 -8.53 -0.58 -6.37
CA ARG A 63 -9.52 -0.02 -5.43
C ARG A 63 -9.26 -0.26 -3.92
N ASP A 64 -8.20 -0.98 -3.55
CA ASP A 64 -7.89 -1.29 -2.13
C ASP A 64 -6.37 -1.27 -1.87
N ILE A 65 -5.66 -0.28 -2.44
CA ILE A 65 -4.24 -0.05 -2.13
C ILE A 65 -4.11 0.43 -0.69
N LYS A 66 -3.40 -0.36 0.12
CA LYS A 66 -3.11 -0.08 1.54
C LYS A 66 -1.88 -0.88 1.99
N PRO A 67 -1.22 -0.52 3.10
CA PRO A 67 0.00 -1.19 3.55
C PRO A 67 -0.11 -2.71 3.70
N ALA A 68 -1.25 -3.22 4.16
CA ALA A 68 -1.47 -4.66 4.31
C ALA A 68 -1.50 -5.43 2.97
N ASN A 69 -1.81 -4.75 1.86
CA ASN A 69 -1.84 -5.33 0.51
C ASN A 69 -0.53 -5.10 -0.27
N ILE A 70 0.48 -4.49 0.35
CA ILE A 70 1.81 -4.27 -0.24
C ILE A 70 2.80 -5.16 0.49
N PHE A 71 3.18 -6.25 -0.16
CA PHE A 71 4.07 -7.23 0.43
C PHE A 71 5.50 -7.05 -0.10
N LEU A 72 6.44 -6.89 0.81
CA LEU A 72 7.87 -6.81 0.53
C LEU A 72 8.47 -8.19 0.77
N CYS A 73 9.07 -8.77 -0.26
CA CYS A 73 9.63 -10.10 -0.17
C CYS A 73 11.05 -10.17 -0.75
N ARG A 74 11.73 -11.24 -0.40
CA ARG A 74 12.88 -11.72 -1.14
C ARG A 74 12.38 -12.56 -2.31
N TYR A 75 12.84 -12.23 -3.52
CA TYR A 75 12.56 -13.00 -4.73
C TYR A 75 13.87 -13.36 -5.44
N GLY A 76 14.32 -14.58 -5.26
CA GLY A 76 15.67 -15.00 -5.67
C GLY A 76 16.76 -14.17 -4.98
N GLU A 77 17.54 -13.41 -5.75
CA GLU A 77 18.59 -12.53 -5.24
C GLU A 77 18.12 -11.06 -5.07
N GLU A 78 16.85 -10.77 -5.37
CA GLU A 78 16.26 -9.45 -5.20
C GLU A 78 15.62 -9.30 -3.82
N PHE A 79 15.91 -8.18 -3.16
CA PHE A 79 15.34 -7.77 -1.87
C PHE A 79 14.46 -6.55 -2.05
N ASP A 80 13.54 -6.31 -1.11
CA ASP A 80 12.51 -5.30 -1.25
C ASP A 80 11.71 -5.46 -2.57
N PHE A 81 11.54 -6.70 -3.03
CA PHE A 81 10.68 -6.99 -4.16
C PHE A 81 9.24 -6.83 -3.73
N VAL A 82 8.50 -5.93 -4.41
CA VAL A 82 7.12 -5.62 -4.04
C VAL A 82 6.15 -6.50 -4.83
N LYS A 83 5.25 -7.17 -4.09
CA LYS A 83 4.06 -7.80 -4.65
C LYS A 83 2.82 -7.08 -4.13
N VAL A 84 2.01 -6.58 -5.06
CA VAL A 84 0.68 -6.01 -4.74
C VAL A 84 -0.31 -7.16 -4.66
N LEU A 85 -0.96 -7.30 -3.50
CA LEU A 85 -1.88 -8.38 -3.18
C LEU A 85 -3.33 -7.92 -3.35
N ASP A 86 -4.25 -8.89 -3.56
CA ASP A 86 -5.70 -8.69 -3.51
C ASP A 86 -6.21 -7.58 -4.44
N PHE A 87 -5.91 -7.70 -5.75
CA PHE A 87 -6.64 -6.94 -6.75
C PHE A 87 -8.14 -7.18 -6.56
N GLY A 88 -8.87 -6.15 -6.16
CA GLY A 88 -10.26 -6.20 -5.67
C GLY A 88 -11.26 -6.92 -6.57
N ILE A 89 -11.07 -8.22 -6.74
CA ILE A 89 -11.89 -9.13 -7.55
C ILE A 89 -13.33 -9.21 -7.01
N VAL A 90 -13.62 -8.69 -5.81
CA VAL A 90 -14.91 -8.86 -5.12
C VAL A 90 -15.46 -7.56 -4.51
N ARG A 91 -15.33 -6.42 -5.17
CA ARG A 91 -16.14 -5.26 -4.77
C ARG A 91 -17.07 -4.85 -5.90
N THR A 92 -18.22 -5.53 -5.98
CA THR A 92 -19.37 -4.97 -6.70
C THR A 92 -19.91 -3.76 -5.93
N THR A 93 -20.51 -2.82 -6.63
CA THR A 93 -21.08 -1.56 -6.12
C THR A 93 -22.11 -1.71 -4.98
N ARG A 94 -22.38 -2.92 -4.50
CA ARG A 94 -23.23 -3.23 -3.35
C ARG A 94 -22.52 -3.22 -2.00
N ASP A 95 -21.17 -3.35 -1.96
CA ASP A 95 -20.44 -3.60 -0.72
C ASP A 95 -20.11 -2.33 0.09
N VAL A 96 -20.44 -1.14 -0.41
CA VAL A 96 -20.28 0.10 0.38
C VAL A 96 -21.33 0.21 1.48
N ALA A 97 -22.45 -0.50 1.36
CA ALA A 97 -23.53 -0.51 2.37
C ALA A 97 -23.38 -1.61 3.45
N ASP A 98 -22.62 -2.68 3.17
CA ASP A 98 -22.48 -3.85 4.04
C ASP A 98 -21.17 -3.87 4.86
N THR A 99 -20.59 -2.72 5.17
CA THR A 99 -19.42 -2.64 6.10
C THR A 99 -19.75 -3.03 7.54
N SER A 100 -20.97 -3.50 7.83
CA SER A 100 -21.37 -3.96 9.17
C SER A 100 -20.93 -5.38 9.53
N ASP A 101 -20.60 -6.24 8.55
CA ASP A 101 -20.34 -7.67 8.81
C ASP A 101 -18.85 -8.12 8.74
N GLN A 102 -17.89 -7.22 8.50
CA GLN A 102 -16.46 -7.56 8.58
C GLN A 102 -15.79 -7.21 9.93
N ALA A 103 -16.57 -7.17 10.99
CA ALA A 103 -16.12 -6.86 12.36
C ALA A 103 -15.38 -8.02 13.07
N THR A 104 -14.86 -9.02 12.37
CA THR A 104 -14.24 -10.21 13.01
C THR A 104 -12.83 -10.50 12.50
N ARG A 105 -11.96 -9.49 12.46
CA ARG A 105 -10.51 -9.74 12.53
C ARG A 105 -9.93 -8.88 13.64
N GLU A 106 -9.51 -9.57 14.68
CA GLU A 106 -8.95 -9.02 15.91
C GLU A 106 -7.77 -8.10 15.62
N ASN A 107 -7.80 -6.90 16.24
CA ASN A 107 -6.74 -5.88 16.36
C ASN A 107 -6.51 -4.84 15.24
N ALA A 108 -7.39 -4.72 14.25
CA ALA A 108 -7.49 -3.43 13.54
C ALA A 108 -8.87 -2.82 13.85
N PRO A 109 -9.00 -1.51 14.12
CA PRO A 109 -10.31 -0.91 14.22
C PRO A 109 -11.06 -1.19 12.92
N PRO A 110 -12.34 -1.64 12.96
CA PRO A 110 -13.07 -2.10 11.80
C PRO A 110 -13.08 -1.02 10.72
N GLY A 111 -12.47 -1.34 9.55
CA GLY A 111 -12.63 -0.57 8.34
C GLY A 111 -12.23 0.91 8.39
N THR A 112 -11.07 1.26 9.00
CA THR A 112 -10.56 2.63 8.95
C THR A 112 -10.32 3.03 7.48
N PRO A 113 -11.08 3.97 6.89
CA PRO A 113 -10.99 4.33 5.47
C PRO A 113 -9.78 5.25 5.18
N ALA A 114 -8.61 4.91 5.73
CA ALA A 114 -7.43 5.77 5.73
C ALA A 114 -6.76 5.91 4.35
N PHE A 115 -7.16 5.10 3.38
CA PHE A 115 -6.55 5.05 2.03
C PHE A 115 -7.58 5.25 0.92
N ILE A 116 -8.81 5.62 1.26
CA ILE A 116 -9.91 5.74 0.31
C ILE A 116 -9.82 7.05 -0.48
N ALA A 117 -10.03 6.99 -1.80
CA ALA A 117 -10.10 8.19 -2.62
C ALA A 117 -11.43 8.94 -2.41
N PRO A 118 -11.44 10.28 -2.55
CA PRO A 118 -12.66 11.10 -2.39
C PRO A 118 -13.83 10.62 -3.25
N GLU A 119 -13.60 10.28 -4.52
CA GLU A 119 -14.62 9.77 -5.44
C GLU A 119 -15.18 8.41 -5.00
N GLN A 120 -14.35 7.52 -4.42
CA GLN A 120 -14.82 6.26 -3.84
C GLN A 120 -15.72 6.52 -2.62
N ALA A 121 -15.30 7.44 -1.74
CA ALA A 121 -16.07 7.81 -0.56
C ALA A 121 -17.43 8.44 -0.90
N LEU A 122 -17.51 9.12 -2.04
CA LEU A 122 -18.74 9.75 -2.55
C LEU A 122 -19.61 8.81 -3.40
N GLY A 123 -19.14 7.58 -3.70
CA GLY A 123 -19.84 6.66 -4.59
C GLY A 123 -19.86 7.11 -6.06
N ASN A 124 -18.94 8.00 -6.46
CA ASN A 124 -18.76 8.45 -7.82
C ASN A 124 -18.08 7.38 -8.69
N PRO A 125 -18.11 7.48 -10.03
CA PRO A 125 -17.33 6.61 -10.91
C PRO A 125 -15.84 6.64 -10.56
N VAL A 126 -15.22 5.45 -10.52
CA VAL A 126 -13.84 5.23 -10.07
C VAL A 126 -13.01 4.67 -11.21
N ASP A 127 -11.87 5.30 -11.49
CA ASP A 127 -10.85 4.82 -12.42
C ASP A 127 -9.48 4.66 -11.73
N GLY A 128 -8.41 4.39 -12.48
CA GLY A 128 -7.05 4.17 -11.95
C GLY A 128 -6.50 5.32 -11.10
N ARG A 129 -7.06 6.53 -11.24
CA ARG A 129 -6.63 7.69 -10.44
C ARG A 129 -7.05 7.60 -8.97
N ALA A 130 -7.98 6.69 -8.62
CA ALA A 130 -8.26 6.35 -7.24
C ALA A 130 -7.10 5.54 -6.62
N ASP A 131 -6.48 4.62 -7.38
CA ASP A 131 -5.31 3.88 -6.93
C ASP A 131 -4.09 4.81 -6.78
N ILE A 132 -3.99 5.86 -7.60
CA ILE A 132 -2.96 6.90 -7.43
C ILE A 132 -3.16 7.67 -6.12
N TYR A 133 -4.40 8.03 -5.78
CA TYR A 133 -4.68 8.66 -4.47
C TYR A 133 -4.30 7.75 -3.31
N ALA A 134 -4.70 6.48 -3.37
CA ALA A 134 -4.35 5.48 -2.35
C ALA A 134 -2.83 5.24 -2.27
N THR A 135 -2.12 5.28 -3.41
CA THR A 135 -0.65 5.24 -3.47
C THR A 135 -0.03 6.49 -2.82
N GLY A 136 -0.65 7.66 -2.98
CA GLY A 136 -0.27 8.87 -2.24
C GLY A 136 -0.43 8.73 -0.72
N CYS A 137 -1.53 8.11 -0.26
CA CYS A 137 -1.74 7.78 1.15
C CYS A 137 -0.69 6.76 1.66
N LEU A 138 -0.35 5.75 0.84
CA LEU A 138 0.70 4.78 1.14
C LEU A 138 2.08 5.45 1.25
N ALA A 139 2.41 6.35 0.31
CA ALA A 139 3.64 7.13 0.35
C ALA A 139 3.75 7.94 1.64
N TYR A 140 2.65 8.62 2.00
CA TYR A 140 2.57 9.38 3.24
C TYR A 140 2.83 8.49 4.46
N TRP A 141 2.18 7.31 4.51
CA TRP A 141 2.35 6.32 5.57
C TRP A 141 3.80 5.82 5.65
N LEU A 142 4.41 5.45 4.52
CA LEU A 142 5.81 4.98 4.49
C LEU A 142 6.79 6.02 5.02
N LEU A 143 6.57 7.30 4.68
CA LEU A 143 7.46 8.40 5.03
C LEU A 143 7.28 8.91 6.46
N THR A 144 6.09 8.81 7.03
CA THR A 144 5.76 9.45 8.31
C THR A 144 5.37 8.50 9.43
N GLY A 145 4.97 7.26 9.10
CA GLY A 145 4.33 6.34 10.06
C GLY A 145 2.92 6.77 10.47
N GLN A 146 2.35 7.78 9.83
CA GLN A 146 1.06 8.36 10.18
C GLN A 146 0.10 8.35 9.00
N PHE A 147 -1.19 8.25 9.29
CA PHE A 147 -2.22 8.46 8.27
C PHE A 147 -2.26 9.93 7.83
N VAL A 148 -2.64 10.17 6.56
CA VAL A 148 -2.85 11.54 6.03
C VAL A 148 -3.86 12.30 6.88
N PHE A 149 -4.94 11.61 7.29
CA PHE A 149 -5.98 12.13 8.15
C PHE A 149 -6.27 11.14 9.29
N THR A 150 -6.69 11.68 10.43
CA THR A 150 -7.11 10.91 11.60
C THR A 150 -8.43 11.44 12.13
N SER A 151 -9.31 10.55 12.58
CA SER A 151 -10.60 10.89 13.18
C SER A 151 -11.01 9.81 14.17
N GLU A 152 -11.81 10.18 15.16
CA GLU A 152 -12.40 9.23 16.11
C GLU A 152 -13.48 8.35 15.47
N THR A 153 -14.03 8.76 14.31
CA THR A 153 -15.06 8.01 13.62
C THR A 153 -14.68 7.74 12.16
N PRO A 154 -15.08 6.57 11.59
CA PRO A 154 -14.87 6.29 10.18
C PRO A 154 -15.47 7.36 9.25
N MET A 155 -16.67 7.84 9.56
CA MET A 155 -17.33 8.91 8.79
C MET A 155 -16.54 10.22 8.85
N GLY A 156 -16.02 10.60 10.01
CA GLY A 156 -15.17 11.77 10.15
C GLY A 156 -13.90 11.68 9.31
N MET A 157 -13.31 10.49 9.20
CA MET A 157 -12.14 10.26 8.35
C MET A 157 -12.51 10.36 6.86
N LEU A 158 -13.62 9.78 6.43
CA LEU A 158 -14.13 9.94 5.06
C LEU A 158 -14.31 11.41 4.69
N MET A 159 -14.93 12.20 5.58
CA MET A 159 -15.14 13.64 5.35
C MET A 159 -13.81 14.39 5.21
N GLN A 160 -12.76 13.99 5.95
CA GLN A 160 -11.45 14.60 5.79
C GLN A 160 -10.81 14.25 4.44
N HIS A 161 -10.94 12.99 3.97
CA HIS A 161 -10.50 12.60 2.63
C HIS A 161 -11.21 13.41 1.53
N ILE A 162 -12.50 13.71 1.70
CA ILE A 162 -13.29 14.49 0.73
C ILE A 162 -12.88 15.98 0.74
N GLN A 163 -12.70 16.59 1.92
CA GLN A 163 -12.69 18.05 2.04
C GLN A 163 -11.38 18.64 2.52
N ARG A 164 -10.65 17.95 3.43
CA ARG A 164 -9.51 18.56 4.12
C ARG A 164 -8.25 18.51 3.26
N PRO A 165 -7.52 19.63 3.07
CA PRO A 165 -6.21 19.59 2.43
C PRO A 165 -5.22 18.80 3.29
N PRO A 166 -4.35 17.95 2.70
CA PRO A 166 -3.32 17.22 3.44
C PRO A 166 -2.20 18.15 3.91
N THR A 167 -1.63 17.84 5.07
CA THR A 167 -0.37 18.46 5.53
C THR A 167 0.79 17.78 4.79
N PRO A 168 1.85 18.49 4.37
CA PRO A 168 3.02 17.88 3.76
C PRO A 168 3.65 16.79 4.66
N PRO A 169 4.12 15.65 4.11
CA PRO A 169 4.84 14.62 4.85
C PRO A 169 5.99 15.18 5.68
N SER A 170 6.82 16.08 5.13
CA SER A 170 7.96 16.70 5.81
C SER A 170 7.60 17.46 7.10
N ALA A 171 6.35 17.90 7.24
CA ALA A 171 5.85 18.54 8.46
C ALA A 171 5.40 17.52 9.54
N ARG A 172 5.51 16.23 9.28
CA ARG A 172 5.02 15.14 10.15
C ARG A 172 6.08 14.12 10.53
N THR A 173 7.32 14.33 10.13
CA THR A 173 8.45 13.42 10.41
C THR A 173 9.73 14.24 10.52
N ASP A 174 10.72 13.72 11.26
CA ASP A 174 12.07 14.27 11.33
C ASP A 174 12.98 13.77 10.18
N LEU A 175 12.48 12.89 9.32
CA LEU A 175 13.22 12.46 8.13
C LEU A 175 13.37 13.64 7.15
N PRO A 176 14.55 13.78 6.52
CA PRO A 176 14.82 14.83 5.54
C PRO A 176 14.11 14.52 4.21
N ILE A 177 12.80 14.79 4.12
CA ILE A 177 12.01 14.57 2.91
C ILE A 177 12.30 15.69 1.90
N PRO A 178 12.79 15.37 0.67
CA PRO A 178 12.97 16.37 -0.37
C PRO A 178 11.63 17.04 -0.73
N LYS A 179 11.68 18.37 -0.95
CA LYS A 179 10.47 19.13 -1.32
C LYS A 179 9.77 18.59 -2.55
N ALA A 180 10.52 18.11 -3.55
CA ALA A 180 9.95 17.53 -4.77
C ALA A 180 9.15 16.24 -4.49
N LEU A 181 9.56 15.43 -3.50
CA LEU A 181 8.81 14.27 -3.04
C LEU A 181 7.54 14.67 -2.28
N ASP A 182 7.63 15.68 -1.40
CA ASP A 182 6.46 16.26 -0.75
C ASP A 182 5.41 16.72 -1.77
N ASP A 183 5.84 17.53 -2.74
CA ASP A 183 4.96 18.07 -3.79
C ASP A 183 4.32 16.96 -4.63
N LEU A 184 5.08 15.91 -4.93
CA LEU A 184 4.56 14.75 -5.68
C LEU A 184 3.52 13.97 -4.86
N VAL A 185 3.78 13.70 -3.58
CA VAL A 185 2.81 13.03 -2.68
C VAL A 185 1.54 13.87 -2.56
N LEU A 186 1.67 15.19 -2.36
CA LEU A 186 0.53 16.09 -2.29
C LEU A 186 -0.27 16.14 -3.59
N SER A 187 0.39 16.04 -4.74
CA SER A 187 -0.30 15.96 -6.04
C SER A 187 -1.13 14.68 -6.18
N CYS A 188 -0.63 13.53 -5.69
CA CYS A 188 -1.42 12.30 -5.63
C CYS A 188 -2.66 12.45 -4.74
N LEU A 189 -2.57 13.24 -3.67
CA LEU A 189 -3.63 13.49 -2.69
C LEU A 189 -4.61 14.62 -3.08
N ALA A 190 -4.52 15.13 -4.31
CA ALA A 190 -5.47 16.11 -4.83
C ALA A 190 -6.90 15.54 -4.80
N LYS A 191 -7.87 16.37 -4.38
CA LYS A 191 -9.28 15.92 -4.23
C LYS A 191 -9.93 15.64 -5.58
N ASP A 192 -9.69 16.52 -6.55
CA ASP A 192 -10.10 16.31 -7.94
C ASP A 192 -9.12 15.34 -8.63
N PRO A 193 -9.60 14.20 -9.17
CA PRO A 193 -8.76 13.26 -9.91
C PRO A 193 -8.03 13.89 -11.11
N ALA A 194 -8.57 14.95 -11.71
CA ALA A 194 -7.94 15.65 -12.84
C ALA A 194 -6.62 16.35 -12.45
N ASN A 195 -6.43 16.64 -11.16
CA ASN A 195 -5.23 17.31 -10.64
C ASN A 195 -4.16 16.33 -10.12
N ARG A 196 -4.39 15.01 -10.24
CA ARG A 196 -3.42 13.95 -9.88
C ARG A 196 -2.57 13.57 -11.10
N PRO A 197 -1.46 12.84 -10.92
CA PRO A 197 -0.87 12.07 -12.02
C PRO A 197 -1.96 11.24 -12.72
N GLN A 198 -1.97 11.21 -14.06
CA GLN A 198 -3.11 10.65 -14.79
C GLN A 198 -2.99 9.14 -15.03
N SER A 199 -1.85 8.53 -14.71
CA SER A 199 -1.64 7.08 -14.75
C SER A 199 -0.58 6.64 -13.74
N ALA A 200 -0.59 5.36 -13.36
CA ALA A 200 0.46 4.78 -12.53
C ALA A 200 1.83 4.86 -13.21
N ARG A 201 1.86 4.75 -14.54
CA ARG A 201 3.09 4.96 -15.32
C ARG A 201 3.64 6.37 -15.18
N GLU A 202 2.79 7.40 -15.28
CA GLU A 202 3.20 8.79 -15.07
C GLU A 202 3.79 8.98 -13.67
N LEU A 203 3.10 8.48 -12.65
CA LEU A 203 3.60 8.56 -11.26
C LEU A 203 4.97 7.88 -11.12
N SER A 204 5.15 6.69 -11.70
CA SER A 204 6.44 5.98 -11.69
C SER A 204 7.57 6.79 -12.33
N LEU A 205 7.30 7.47 -13.45
CA LEU A 205 8.29 8.32 -14.13
C LEU A 205 8.65 9.53 -13.27
N ARG A 206 7.66 10.23 -12.70
CA ARG A 206 7.89 11.37 -11.81
C ARG A 206 8.68 10.97 -10.55
N LEU A 207 8.42 9.78 -9.98
CA LEU A 207 9.22 9.23 -8.88
C LEU A 207 10.67 8.96 -9.30
N ALA A 208 10.89 8.50 -10.54
CA ALA A 208 12.23 8.21 -11.05
C ALA A 208 13.08 9.46 -11.27
N GLU A 209 12.45 10.60 -11.54
CA GLU A 209 13.11 11.89 -11.77
C GLU A 209 13.53 12.61 -10.48
N LEU A 210 13.10 12.12 -9.32
CA LEU A 210 13.46 12.74 -8.04
C LEU A 210 14.96 12.58 -7.76
N GLU A 211 15.57 13.62 -7.21
CA GLU A 211 16.96 13.55 -6.73
C GLU A 211 17.07 12.45 -5.65
N GLY A 212 18.07 11.58 -5.81
CA GLY A 212 18.26 10.44 -4.91
C GLY A 212 17.33 9.24 -5.15
N ALA A 213 16.47 9.27 -6.18
CA ALA A 213 15.55 8.17 -6.50
C ALA A 213 16.25 6.81 -6.72
N SER A 214 17.51 6.81 -7.15
CA SER A 214 18.34 5.62 -7.36
C SER A 214 19.27 5.30 -6.18
N ALA A 215 19.21 6.05 -5.09
CA ALA A 215 20.10 5.88 -3.94
C ALA A 215 19.80 4.60 -3.12
N TRP A 216 18.58 4.07 -3.20
CA TRP A 216 18.24 2.75 -2.64
C TRP A 216 18.52 1.66 -3.67
N THR A 217 19.62 0.93 -3.46
CA THR A 217 20.08 -0.12 -4.38
C THR A 217 19.74 -1.51 -3.83
N GLN A 218 19.86 -2.55 -4.65
CA GLN A 218 19.70 -3.94 -4.23
C GLN A 218 20.71 -4.33 -3.15
N ASP A 219 21.93 -3.79 -3.18
CA ASP A 219 22.93 -4.05 -2.13
C ASP A 219 22.51 -3.44 -0.78
N ARG A 220 21.97 -2.20 -0.78
CA ARG A 220 21.40 -1.58 0.44
C ARG A 220 20.18 -2.34 0.96
N ALA A 221 19.31 -2.79 0.06
CA ALA A 221 18.17 -3.61 0.44
C ALA A 221 18.62 -4.92 1.08
N ARG A 222 19.57 -5.63 0.46
CA ARG A 222 20.17 -6.87 1.00
C ARG A 222 20.78 -6.66 2.38
N GLU A 223 21.59 -5.61 2.55
CA GLU A 223 22.21 -5.27 3.83
C GLU A 223 21.13 -5.02 4.89
N TRP A 224 20.10 -4.23 4.56
CA TRP A 224 19.00 -3.93 5.47
C TRP A 224 18.25 -5.21 5.89
N TRP A 225 17.93 -6.09 4.94
CA TRP A 225 17.23 -7.35 5.20
C TRP A 225 18.08 -8.28 6.08
N THR A 226 19.36 -8.42 5.76
CA THR A 226 20.30 -9.24 6.52
C THR A 226 20.42 -8.76 7.96
N THR A 227 20.50 -7.45 8.16
CA THR A 227 20.65 -6.85 9.49
C THR A 227 19.36 -6.94 10.31
N ASN A 228 18.19 -6.79 9.69
CA ASN A 228 16.95 -6.58 10.42
C ASN A 228 16.01 -7.80 10.43
N LEU A 229 16.07 -8.70 9.45
CA LEU A 229 15.11 -9.80 9.29
C LEU A 229 15.71 -11.20 9.52
N GLN A 230 17.02 -11.42 9.35
CA GLN A 230 17.66 -12.73 9.58
C GLN A 230 17.61 -13.24 11.04
N ALA A 231 17.21 -12.38 11.99
CA ALA A 231 17.05 -12.79 13.39
C ALA A 231 15.79 -13.65 13.66
N HIS A 232 14.97 -13.99 12.66
CA HIS A 232 13.65 -14.61 12.86
C HIS A 232 13.46 -16.02 12.28
N ASP A 233 14.46 -16.58 11.57
CA ASP A 233 14.36 -17.97 11.07
C ASP A 233 14.38 -19.04 12.17
N HIS A 234 14.59 -18.67 13.42
CA HIS A 234 14.61 -19.61 14.53
C HIS A 234 13.27 -19.84 15.24
N ASP A 235 12.21 -19.07 14.94
CA ASP A 235 10.92 -19.19 15.64
C ASP A 235 9.85 -19.99 14.87
N VAL A 236 10.02 -20.21 13.58
CA VAL A 236 9.09 -21.04 12.79
C VAL A 236 9.35 -22.54 12.95
N GLY A 237 10.50 -22.92 13.50
CA GLY A 237 10.95 -24.32 13.68
C GLY A 237 10.30 -25.08 14.86
N ARG A 238 9.42 -24.46 15.67
CA ARG A 238 8.85 -25.10 16.88
C ARG A 238 7.38 -25.52 16.79
N LEU A 239 6.80 -25.52 15.60
CA LEU A 239 5.45 -26.09 15.42
C LEU A 239 5.46 -27.43 14.66
N GLN A 240 6.53 -28.22 14.83
CA GLN A 240 6.54 -29.63 14.41
C GLN A 240 7.03 -30.47 15.57
N SER A 241 6.11 -31.05 16.28
CA SER A 241 6.15 -32.41 16.86
C SER A 241 5.00 -32.65 17.79
N PRO A 242 4.60 -33.93 17.89
CA PRO A 242 3.24 -34.44 17.55
C PRO A 242 2.27 -34.31 18.70
#